data_16c13901eb4c9880273dedfaa202e92c
#
_entry.id   16c13901eb4c9880273dedfaa202e92c
#
_cell.length_a   1.000
_cell.length_b   1.000
_cell.length_c   1.000
_cell.angle_alpha   90.00
_cell.angle_beta   90.00
_cell.angle_gamma   90.00
#
_symmetry.space_group_name_H-M   'P 1'
#
loop_
_entity.id
_entity.type
_entity.pdbx_description
1 polymer ?
#
loop_
_entity_poly.entity_id
_entity_poly.type
_entity_poly.pdbx_seq_one_letter_code
_entity_poly.pdbx_strand_id
1 'polypeptide(L)'
;MPRRPIQDTRRAIAREISYASSAASRGGRAMIRVMENATGRISLIRRAEGYDDEVRQGRDFWQVIVERYGLELRLVGGSLDNIPRDGPVIMIANHPYGILDGLMMGHILSVARGDFRILAHRVFRKAEDINRVILPISFDDTKEALALNIETRKEALRYLAQGGAIGIFPGGTVSTAARPFGQPLDPGWRSFTARMIAKSDATVVPVFFDGHNSRLFQLMSHLHTTLRMGLLIKEFRARVNSPVEVVIGDPIPRAALEPFAKDAKAMMAFLRETTYGLSPRPLDGRARGFEFEVRHRDPDAPQGRVLGNLKDRY
;
A
#
# COMPACT_ATOMS: atom_id res chain seq x y z
N MET A 1 34.08 -4.16 -6.66
CA MET A 1 33.25 -2.99 -7.00
C MET A 1 33.57 -1.85 -6.04
N PRO A 2 33.75 -0.60 -6.48
CA PRO A 2 34.06 0.51 -5.59
C PRO A 2 32.88 0.77 -4.62
N ARG A 3 33.19 0.92 -3.33
CA ARG A 3 32.20 1.30 -2.30
C ARG A 3 31.61 2.66 -2.69
N ARG A 4 30.27 2.75 -2.85
CA ARG A 4 29.63 4.07 -2.94
C ARG A 4 29.96 4.83 -1.66
N PRO A 5 30.34 6.12 -1.73
CA PRO A 5 30.62 6.90 -0.55
C PRO A 5 29.39 6.90 0.38
N ILE A 6 29.61 6.80 1.69
CA ILE A 6 28.56 6.78 2.73
C ILE A 6 27.56 7.97 2.56
N GLN A 7 28.05 9.10 2.08
CA GLN A 7 27.21 10.26 1.77
C GLN A 7 26.20 10.01 0.63
N ASP A 8 26.56 9.19 -0.38
CA ASP A 8 25.65 8.92 -1.50
C ASP A 8 24.55 7.93 -1.08
N THR A 9 24.86 6.96 -0.25
CA THR A 9 23.88 6.03 0.32
C THR A 9 22.89 6.76 1.23
N ARG A 10 23.35 7.63 2.13
CA ARG A 10 22.48 8.46 2.97
C ARG A 10 21.56 9.37 2.14
N ARG A 11 22.07 9.94 1.05
CA ARG A 11 21.26 10.78 0.13
C ARG A 11 20.22 9.96 -0.62
N ALA A 12 20.54 8.72 -1.01
CA ALA A 12 19.59 7.82 -1.64
C ALA A 12 18.46 7.47 -0.67
N ILE A 13 18.77 6.91 0.50
CA ILE A 13 17.79 6.58 1.55
C ILE A 13 16.96 7.81 1.93
N ALA A 14 17.59 8.98 2.04
CA ALA A 14 16.90 10.21 2.36
C ALA A 14 15.90 10.67 1.29
N ARG A 15 16.08 10.28 0.03
CA ARG A 15 15.10 10.54 -1.05
C ARG A 15 13.96 9.53 -1.03
N GLU A 16 14.23 8.31 -0.63
CA GLU A 16 13.30 7.19 -0.60
C GLU A 16 12.27 7.35 0.51
N ILE A 17 12.71 7.73 1.72
CA ILE A 17 11.83 7.93 2.88
C ILE A 17 11.28 9.37 2.85
N SER A 18 10.35 9.64 1.94
CA SER A 18 9.62 10.91 1.90
C SER A 18 8.42 10.90 0.97
N TYR A 19 7.36 11.52 1.41
CA TYR A 19 6.17 11.83 0.62
C TYR A 19 6.19 13.24 0.00
N ALA A 20 7.26 14.02 0.16
CA ALA A 20 7.31 15.39 -0.36
C ALA A 20 7.06 15.48 -1.87
N SER A 21 7.43 14.44 -2.64
CA SER A 21 7.18 14.38 -4.09
C SER A 21 5.70 14.22 -4.47
N SER A 22 4.80 13.90 -3.51
CA SER A 22 3.37 13.81 -3.77
C SER A 22 2.68 15.17 -3.90
N ALA A 23 3.31 16.25 -3.38
CA ALA A 23 2.76 17.59 -3.50
C ALA A 23 3.08 18.23 -4.86
N ALA A 24 2.07 18.80 -5.50
CA ALA A 24 2.21 19.49 -6.78
C ALA A 24 3.05 20.77 -6.65
N SER A 25 2.82 21.59 -5.60
CA SER A 25 3.50 22.87 -5.41
C SER A 25 4.86 22.74 -4.70
N ARG A 26 5.77 23.70 -4.96
CA ARG A 26 7.06 23.78 -4.25
C ARG A 26 6.86 24.02 -2.75
N GLY A 27 5.91 24.89 -2.38
CA GLY A 27 5.57 25.17 -0.98
C GLY A 27 5.04 23.93 -0.26
N GLY A 28 4.14 23.18 -0.90
CA GLY A 28 3.63 21.90 -0.36
C GLY A 28 4.76 20.88 -0.14
N ARG A 29 5.68 20.74 -1.10
CA ARG A 29 6.87 19.87 -0.95
C ARG A 29 7.76 20.28 0.21
N ALA A 30 8.02 21.57 0.37
CA ALA A 30 8.81 22.10 1.48
C ALA A 30 8.10 21.84 2.82
N MET A 31 6.81 22.11 2.92
CA MET A 31 6.01 21.86 4.13
C MET A 31 6.04 20.39 4.54
N ILE A 32 5.77 19.46 3.60
CA ILE A 32 5.85 18.02 3.89
C ILE A 32 7.24 17.67 4.42
N ARG A 33 8.31 18.16 3.79
CA ARG A 33 9.67 17.87 4.18
C ARG A 33 9.99 18.37 5.60
N VAL A 34 9.55 19.57 5.96
CA VAL A 34 9.71 20.12 7.30
C VAL A 34 8.97 19.25 8.32
N MET A 35 7.71 18.90 8.05
CA MET A 35 6.92 18.04 8.92
C MET A 35 7.57 16.66 9.11
N GLU A 36 7.99 16.01 8.03
CA GLU A 36 8.67 14.72 8.07
C GLU A 36 9.94 14.77 8.92
N ASN A 37 10.79 15.79 8.73
CA ASN A 37 12.03 15.94 9.50
C ASN A 37 11.74 16.17 10.99
N ALA A 38 10.76 17.00 11.33
CA ALA A 38 10.33 17.26 12.70
C ALA A 38 9.71 16.03 13.38
N THR A 39 9.09 15.12 12.61
CA THR A 39 8.34 13.98 13.16
C THR A 39 9.08 12.64 13.09
N GLY A 40 10.33 12.63 12.60
CA GLY A 40 11.19 11.45 12.77
C GLY A 40 11.82 10.87 11.52
N ARG A 41 11.68 11.50 10.36
CA ARG A 41 12.31 11.04 9.11
C ARG A 41 13.81 10.78 9.27
N ILE A 42 14.54 11.67 9.96
CA ILE A 42 16.00 11.53 10.18
C ILE A 42 16.29 10.26 10.99
N SER A 43 15.49 9.94 12.00
CA SER A 43 15.63 8.71 12.78
C SER A 43 15.41 7.47 11.91
N LEU A 44 14.42 7.48 11.02
CA LEU A 44 14.15 6.36 10.09
C LEU A 44 15.31 6.16 9.12
N ILE A 45 15.87 7.26 8.57
CA ILE A 45 17.05 7.20 7.71
C ILE A 45 18.23 6.54 8.41
N ARG A 46 18.52 6.96 9.66
CA ARG A 46 19.62 6.38 10.45
C ARG A 46 19.43 4.88 10.72
N ARG A 47 18.20 4.42 10.91
CA ARG A 47 17.92 2.99 11.10
C ARG A 47 18.14 2.18 9.82
N ALA A 48 17.84 2.75 8.66
CA ALA A 48 18.07 2.09 7.38
C ALA A 48 19.54 2.13 6.93
N GLU A 49 20.40 2.97 7.53
CA GLU A 49 21.82 3.07 7.14
C GLU A 49 22.52 1.72 7.17
N GLY A 50 23.21 1.35 6.07
CA GLY A 50 23.95 0.11 5.91
C GLY A 50 23.10 -1.11 5.50
N TYR A 51 21.81 -0.94 5.19
CA TYR A 51 21.00 -2.04 4.66
C TYR A 51 21.55 -2.59 3.34
N ASP A 52 22.09 -1.71 2.50
CA ASP A 52 22.66 -2.05 1.21
C ASP A 52 23.93 -2.91 1.31
N ASP A 53 24.69 -2.80 2.40
CA ASP A 53 25.83 -3.67 2.68
C ASP A 53 25.34 -5.11 2.99
N GLU A 54 24.29 -5.25 3.78
CA GLU A 54 23.71 -6.56 4.10
C GLU A 54 23.06 -7.22 2.88
N VAL A 55 22.34 -6.45 2.06
CA VAL A 55 21.74 -6.95 0.82
C VAL A 55 22.83 -7.38 -0.17
N ARG A 56 23.94 -6.64 -0.27
CA ARG A 56 25.10 -7.06 -1.10
C ARG A 56 25.78 -8.33 -0.61
N GLN A 57 25.66 -8.65 0.67
CA GLN A 57 26.12 -9.90 1.27
C GLN A 57 25.14 -11.07 1.05
N GLY A 58 24.04 -10.84 0.32
CA GLY A 58 23.07 -11.86 -0.05
C GLY A 58 21.88 -11.99 0.89
N ARG A 59 21.72 -11.08 1.87
CA ARG A 59 20.52 -11.06 2.70
C ARG A 59 19.32 -10.51 1.91
N ASP A 60 18.14 -11.02 2.21
CA ASP A 60 16.90 -10.51 1.61
C ASP A 60 16.63 -9.07 2.07
N PHE A 61 16.34 -8.17 1.11
CA PHE A 61 16.06 -6.76 1.38
C PHE A 61 14.90 -6.56 2.36
N TRP A 62 13.80 -7.31 2.18
CA TRP A 62 12.60 -7.15 2.98
C TRP A 62 12.82 -7.58 4.42
N GLN A 63 13.55 -8.67 4.62
CA GLN A 63 13.95 -9.13 5.94
C GLN A 63 14.86 -8.11 6.63
N VAL A 64 15.89 -7.62 5.94
CA VAL A 64 16.81 -6.62 6.49
C VAL A 64 16.07 -5.35 6.92
N ILE A 65 15.16 -4.84 6.11
CA ILE A 65 14.42 -3.62 6.42
C ILE A 65 13.46 -3.82 7.60
N VAL A 66 12.76 -4.94 7.66
CA VAL A 66 11.88 -5.29 8.78
C VAL A 66 12.67 -5.36 10.09
N GLU A 67 13.80 -6.05 10.10
CA GLU A 67 14.69 -6.14 11.26
C GLU A 67 15.25 -4.78 11.69
N ARG A 68 15.73 -3.96 10.76
CA ARG A 68 16.30 -2.64 11.05
C ARG A 68 15.29 -1.66 11.65
N TYR A 69 14.03 -1.77 11.26
CA TYR A 69 12.96 -1.00 11.88
C TYR A 69 12.39 -1.67 13.14
N GLY A 70 12.89 -2.86 13.52
CA GLY A 70 12.37 -3.62 14.65
C GLY A 70 10.90 -3.98 14.50
N LEU A 71 10.46 -4.22 13.27
CA LEU A 71 9.11 -4.66 13.00
C LEU A 71 9.03 -6.17 13.19
N GLU A 72 7.90 -6.64 13.68
CA GLU A 72 7.62 -8.06 13.86
C GLU A 72 6.31 -8.40 13.16
N LEU A 73 6.35 -9.36 12.23
CA LEU A 73 5.12 -9.91 11.66
C LEU A 73 4.44 -10.79 12.72
N ARG A 74 3.27 -10.36 13.19
CA ARG A 74 2.46 -11.15 14.13
C ARG A 74 1.19 -11.64 13.44
N LEU A 75 1.15 -12.92 13.11
CA LEU A 75 -0.06 -13.54 12.61
C LEU A 75 -1.05 -13.73 13.77
N VAL A 76 -2.19 -13.04 13.71
CA VAL A 76 -3.28 -13.14 14.67
C VAL A 76 -4.44 -13.99 14.13
N GLY A 77 -4.30 -14.52 12.91
CA GLY A 77 -5.20 -15.46 12.27
C GLY A 77 -4.65 -15.96 10.94
N GLY A 78 -5.05 -17.14 10.52
CA GLY A 78 -4.56 -17.80 9.31
C GLY A 78 -3.09 -18.24 9.39
N SER A 79 -2.48 -18.48 8.24
CA SER A 79 -1.10 -18.99 8.12
C SER A 79 -0.44 -18.45 6.86
N LEU A 80 0.91 -18.39 6.85
CA LEU A 80 1.68 -18.17 5.64
C LEU A 80 1.45 -19.29 4.60
N ASP A 81 1.09 -20.49 5.04
CA ASP A 81 0.77 -21.62 4.16
C ASP A 81 -0.51 -21.43 3.36
N ASN A 82 -1.35 -20.44 3.72
CA ASN A 82 -2.51 -20.02 2.92
C ASN A 82 -2.10 -19.33 1.62
N ILE A 83 -0.82 -18.95 1.48
CA ILE A 83 -0.27 -18.39 0.25
C ILE A 83 0.33 -19.53 -0.58
N PRO A 84 -0.25 -19.91 -1.74
CA PRO A 84 0.27 -20.97 -2.57
C PRO A 84 1.73 -20.71 -2.94
N ARG A 85 2.60 -21.69 -2.76
CA ARG A 85 4.04 -21.59 -3.07
C ARG A 85 4.30 -21.50 -4.57
N ASP A 86 3.43 -22.10 -5.37
CA ASP A 86 3.51 -22.19 -6.83
C ASP A 86 2.23 -21.71 -7.48
N GLY A 87 2.32 -21.43 -8.78
CA GLY A 87 1.22 -20.92 -9.59
C GLY A 87 0.91 -19.42 -9.36
N PRO A 88 -0.01 -18.85 -10.13
CA PRO A 88 -0.30 -17.43 -10.07
C PRO A 88 -1.10 -17.06 -8.81
N VAL A 89 -0.66 -16.00 -8.10
CA VAL A 89 -1.29 -15.52 -6.87
C VAL A 89 -1.54 -14.02 -6.95
N ILE A 90 -2.73 -13.60 -6.54
CA ILE A 90 -3.04 -12.19 -6.26
C ILE A 90 -3.37 -12.07 -4.78
N MET A 91 -2.47 -11.43 -4.03
CA MET A 91 -2.67 -11.12 -2.61
C MET A 91 -3.29 -9.72 -2.48
N ILE A 92 -4.48 -9.62 -1.90
CA ILE A 92 -5.22 -8.37 -1.74
C ILE A 92 -5.27 -7.99 -0.27
N ALA A 93 -5.11 -6.70 0.05
CA ALA A 93 -5.13 -6.25 1.43
C ALA A 93 -5.78 -4.87 1.61
N ASN A 94 -6.30 -4.60 2.82
CA ASN A 94 -6.59 -3.26 3.30
C ASN A 94 -5.29 -2.46 3.51
N HIS A 95 -5.38 -1.13 3.64
CA HIS A 95 -4.21 -0.25 3.65
C HIS A 95 -4.21 0.74 4.82
N PRO A 96 -4.14 0.25 6.09
CA PRO A 96 -4.34 1.09 7.26
C PRO A 96 -3.17 2.04 7.58
N TYR A 97 -1.92 1.68 7.23
CA TYR A 97 -0.73 2.38 7.70
C TYR A 97 0.08 3.11 6.61
N GLY A 98 -0.03 2.69 5.36
CA GLY A 98 0.72 3.27 4.25
C GLY A 98 2.04 2.52 3.95
N ILE A 99 3.21 3.16 4.09
CA ILE A 99 4.51 2.51 3.81
C ILE A 99 4.66 1.18 4.57
N LEU A 100 4.21 1.13 5.81
CA LEU A 100 4.35 -0.05 6.65
C LEU A 100 3.66 -1.28 6.04
N ASP A 101 2.45 -1.12 5.52
CA ASP A 101 1.71 -2.21 4.88
C ASP A 101 2.46 -2.71 3.65
N GLY A 102 3.03 -1.79 2.87
CA GLY A 102 3.85 -2.13 1.70
C GLY A 102 5.10 -2.92 2.08
N LEU A 103 5.78 -2.52 3.15
CA LEU A 103 6.96 -3.26 3.65
C LEU A 103 6.58 -4.65 4.15
N MET A 104 5.50 -4.77 4.92
CA MET A 104 5.05 -6.06 5.44
C MET A 104 4.50 -6.97 4.34
N MET A 105 3.80 -6.42 3.34
CA MET A 105 3.37 -7.15 2.14
C MET A 105 4.57 -7.72 1.40
N GLY A 106 5.63 -6.90 1.21
CA GLY A 106 6.86 -7.33 0.58
C GLY A 106 7.58 -8.42 1.39
N HIS A 107 7.63 -8.28 2.71
CA HIS A 107 8.22 -9.28 3.60
C HIS A 107 7.44 -10.61 3.56
N ILE A 108 6.12 -10.58 3.66
CA ILE A 108 5.25 -11.77 3.57
C ILE A 108 5.47 -12.48 2.23
N LEU A 109 5.44 -11.73 1.12
CA LEU A 109 5.63 -12.30 -0.22
C LEU A 109 7.06 -12.79 -0.45
N SER A 110 8.08 -12.12 0.09
CA SER A 110 9.47 -12.60 0.02
C SER A 110 9.63 -13.95 0.71
N VAL A 111 9.06 -14.11 1.92
CA VAL A 111 9.11 -15.37 2.68
C VAL A 111 8.31 -16.48 1.98
N ALA A 112 7.10 -16.17 1.49
CA ALA A 112 6.21 -17.18 0.92
C ALA A 112 6.58 -17.58 -0.52
N ARG A 113 7.16 -16.66 -1.31
CA ARG A 113 7.33 -16.83 -2.76
C ARG A 113 8.75 -16.57 -3.26
N GLY A 114 9.55 -15.77 -2.57
CA GLY A 114 10.85 -15.31 -3.04
C GLY A 114 10.74 -14.25 -4.15
N ASP A 115 10.25 -14.59 -5.35
CA ASP A 115 9.97 -13.62 -6.42
C ASP A 115 8.49 -13.20 -6.40
N PHE A 116 8.27 -11.89 -6.50
CA PHE A 116 6.93 -11.29 -6.47
C PHE A 116 6.93 -9.89 -7.06
N ARG A 117 5.73 -9.33 -7.24
CA ARG A 117 5.54 -7.91 -7.59
C ARG A 117 4.52 -7.28 -6.65
N ILE A 118 4.63 -5.95 -6.48
CA ILE A 118 3.63 -5.15 -5.75
C ILE A 118 3.10 -4.06 -6.66
N LEU A 119 1.79 -3.98 -6.77
CA LEU A 119 1.13 -2.91 -7.49
C LEU A 119 1.09 -1.67 -6.60
N ALA A 120 1.87 -0.64 -6.94
CA ALA A 120 1.96 0.57 -6.13
C ALA A 120 2.08 1.84 -6.99
N HIS A 121 1.80 2.97 -6.36
CA HIS A 121 1.91 4.26 -7.04
C HIS A 121 3.35 4.50 -7.52
N ARG A 122 3.52 5.01 -8.75
CA ARG A 122 4.82 5.28 -9.40
C ARG A 122 5.81 6.10 -8.54
N VAL A 123 5.31 6.87 -7.56
CA VAL A 123 6.14 7.66 -6.63
C VAL A 123 7.06 6.78 -5.76
N PHE A 124 6.73 5.51 -5.55
CA PHE A 124 7.53 4.58 -4.76
C PHE A 124 8.71 3.94 -5.50
N ARG A 125 8.86 4.19 -6.80
CA ARG A 125 10.00 3.73 -7.61
C ARG A 125 11.27 4.55 -7.32
N LYS A 126 11.80 4.49 -6.11
CA LYS A 126 12.94 5.33 -5.68
C LYS A 126 14.16 4.52 -5.26
N ALA A 127 13.96 3.39 -4.57
CA ALA A 127 15.01 2.44 -4.23
C ALA A 127 15.16 1.40 -5.33
N GLU A 128 16.39 0.97 -5.62
CA GLU A 128 16.65 -0.03 -6.65
C GLU A 128 15.99 -1.37 -6.31
N ASP A 129 16.08 -1.80 -5.05
CA ASP A 129 15.48 -3.05 -4.58
C ASP A 129 13.95 -3.02 -4.63
N ILE A 130 13.35 -1.88 -4.24
CA ILE A 130 11.89 -1.67 -4.35
C ILE A 130 11.47 -1.59 -5.82
N ASN A 131 12.27 -0.91 -6.66
CA ASN A 131 11.95 -0.73 -8.08
C ASN A 131 11.87 -2.04 -8.86
N ARG A 132 12.61 -3.08 -8.45
CA ARG A 132 12.57 -4.42 -9.07
C ARG A 132 11.22 -5.11 -8.90
N VAL A 133 10.51 -4.83 -7.80
CA VAL A 133 9.25 -5.50 -7.47
C VAL A 133 8.01 -4.62 -7.74
N ILE A 134 8.16 -3.30 -7.98
CA ILE A 134 7.03 -2.41 -8.19
C ILE A 134 6.49 -2.51 -9.62
N LEU A 135 5.21 -2.85 -9.73
CA LEU A 135 4.37 -2.60 -10.89
C LEU A 135 3.72 -1.22 -10.75
N PRO A 136 4.16 -0.21 -11.51
CA PRO A 136 3.77 1.18 -11.26
C PRO A 136 2.37 1.48 -11.76
N ILE A 137 1.54 2.09 -10.90
CA ILE A 137 0.24 2.65 -11.30
C ILE A 137 0.22 4.17 -11.08
N SER A 138 -0.65 4.85 -11.80
CA SER A 138 -0.95 6.26 -11.60
C SER A 138 -2.45 6.46 -11.44
N PHE A 139 -2.83 7.33 -10.51
CA PHE A 139 -4.21 7.76 -10.29
C PHE A 139 -4.51 9.11 -10.95
N ASP A 140 -3.52 9.69 -11.66
CA ASP A 140 -3.73 10.93 -12.40
C ASP A 140 -4.75 10.71 -13.53
N ASP A 141 -5.49 11.78 -13.88
CA ASP A 141 -6.46 11.76 -14.95
C ASP A 141 -5.85 12.32 -16.25
N THR A 142 -4.80 11.62 -16.72
CA THR A 142 -4.06 12.01 -17.92
C THR A 142 -3.95 10.83 -18.89
N LYS A 143 -3.71 11.11 -20.17
CA LYS A 143 -3.50 10.07 -21.20
C LYS A 143 -2.27 9.22 -20.87
N GLU A 144 -1.23 9.84 -20.33
CA GLU A 144 0.02 9.18 -19.91
C GLU A 144 -0.23 8.21 -18.75
N ALA A 145 -1.05 8.61 -17.76
CA ALA A 145 -1.44 7.75 -16.64
C ALA A 145 -2.28 6.55 -17.13
N LEU A 146 -3.20 6.79 -18.07
CA LEU A 146 -3.98 5.71 -18.68
C LEU A 146 -3.09 4.73 -19.43
N ALA A 147 -2.17 5.23 -20.26
CA ALA A 147 -1.22 4.41 -21.01
C ALA A 147 -0.33 3.57 -20.06
N LEU A 148 0.21 4.19 -19.01
CA LEU A 148 0.98 3.51 -17.97
C LEU A 148 0.16 2.38 -17.32
N ASN A 149 -1.08 2.65 -16.92
CA ASN A 149 -1.94 1.67 -16.26
C ASN A 149 -2.31 0.51 -17.19
N ILE A 150 -2.45 0.75 -18.49
CA ILE A 150 -2.69 -0.30 -19.49
C ILE A 150 -1.44 -1.18 -19.61
N GLU A 151 -0.26 -0.59 -19.71
CA GLU A 151 1.00 -1.33 -19.85
C GLU A 151 1.31 -2.13 -18.58
N THR A 152 1.18 -1.50 -17.41
CA THR A 152 1.32 -2.19 -16.11
C THR A 152 0.39 -3.39 -15.99
N ARG A 153 -0.87 -3.27 -16.46
CA ARG A 153 -1.79 -4.40 -16.44
C ARG A 153 -1.36 -5.53 -17.39
N LYS A 154 -0.84 -5.21 -18.57
CA LYS A 154 -0.30 -6.24 -19.48
C LYS A 154 0.88 -6.96 -18.86
N GLU A 155 1.79 -6.22 -18.23
CA GLU A 155 2.95 -6.77 -17.55
C GLU A 155 2.52 -7.66 -16.37
N ALA A 156 1.58 -7.19 -15.54
CA ALA A 156 1.02 -7.96 -14.44
C ALA A 156 0.39 -9.28 -14.90
N LEU A 157 -0.42 -9.25 -15.98
CA LEU A 157 -1.03 -10.46 -16.54
C LEU A 157 0.00 -11.42 -17.11
N ARG A 158 1.05 -10.90 -17.76
CA ARG A 158 2.16 -11.73 -18.25
C ARG A 158 2.92 -12.39 -17.10
N TYR A 159 3.19 -11.64 -16.04
CA TYR A 159 3.86 -12.14 -14.85
C TYR A 159 3.02 -13.21 -14.12
N LEU A 160 1.72 -12.99 -13.97
CA LEU A 160 0.79 -14.01 -13.44
C LEU A 160 0.76 -15.28 -14.31
N ALA A 161 0.73 -15.15 -15.64
CA ALA A 161 0.76 -16.31 -16.56
C ALA A 161 2.04 -17.15 -16.42
N GLN A 162 3.11 -16.60 -15.88
CA GLN A 162 4.36 -17.30 -15.54
C GLN A 162 4.35 -17.89 -14.12
N GLY A 163 3.23 -17.87 -13.44
CA GLY A 163 3.11 -18.36 -12.06
C GLY A 163 3.51 -17.35 -10.98
N GLY A 164 3.64 -16.07 -11.33
CA GLY A 164 4.07 -15.02 -10.41
C GLY A 164 3.06 -14.66 -9.33
N ALA A 165 3.54 -14.03 -8.25
CA ALA A 165 2.72 -13.52 -7.15
C ALA A 165 2.67 -11.99 -7.14
N ILE A 166 1.49 -11.40 -7.00
CA ILE A 166 1.29 -9.94 -6.98
C ILE A 166 0.55 -9.52 -5.72
N GLY A 167 1.16 -8.60 -4.94
CA GLY A 167 0.51 -7.91 -3.82
C GLY A 167 -0.18 -6.63 -4.27
N ILE A 168 -1.38 -6.38 -3.76
CA ILE A 168 -2.21 -5.23 -4.17
C ILE A 168 -2.96 -4.66 -2.97
N PHE A 169 -3.00 -3.33 -2.89
CA PHE A 169 -3.88 -2.55 -2.02
C PHE A 169 -4.98 -1.89 -2.86
N PRO A 170 -6.13 -2.56 -3.08
CA PRO A 170 -7.10 -2.12 -4.08
C PRO A 170 -7.80 -0.80 -3.74
N GLY A 171 -7.76 -0.37 -2.48
CA GLY A 171 -8.26 0.94 -2.03
C GLY A 171 -7.49 2.12 -2.62
N GLY A 172 -6.21 1.90 -3.00
CA GLY A 172 -5.35 2.89 -3.65
C GLY A 172 -4.92 4.06 -2.76
N THR A 173 -5.39 4.12 -1.52
CA THR A 173 -5.02 5.14 -0.53
C THR A 173 -5.08 4.56 0.87
N VAL A 174 -4.37 5.20 1.81
CA VAL A 174 -4.35 4.80 3.22
C VAL A 174 -5.73 4.98 3.84
N SER A 175 -6.18 3.97 4.60
CA SER A 175 -7.49 3.93 5.26
C SER A 175 -7.73 5.20 6.09
N THR A 176 -8.86 5.84 5.83
CA THR A 176 -9.26 7.08 6.48
C THR A 176 -10.73 7.00 6.85
N ALA A 177 -11.08 7.47 8.04
CA ALA A 177 -12.47 7.49 8.48
C ALA A 177 -13.32 8.36 7.56
N ALA A 178 -14.54 7.93 7.23
CA ALA A 178 -15.47 8.72 6.41
C ALA A 178 -15.83 10.06 7.07
N ARG A 179 -15.84 10.11 8.40
CA ARG A 179 -16.08 11.31 9.23
C ARG A 179 -14.98 11.43 10.27
N PRO A 180 -14.63 12.66 10.75
CA PRO A 180 -13.76 12.84 11.89
C PRO A 180 -14.22 11.96 13.07
N PHE A 181 -13.30 11.28 13.72
CA PHE A 181 -13.56 10.34 14.84
C PHE A 181 -14.28 9.03 14.49
N GLY A 182 -14.64 8.79 13.22
CA GLY A 182 -15.17 7.52 12.76
C GLY A 182 -14.13 6.39 12.72
N GLN A 183 -14.58 5.21 12.31
CA GLN A 183 -13.70 4.06 12.06
C GLN A 183 -12.90 4.28 10.76
N PRO A 184 -11.55 4.23 10.80
CA PRO A 184 -10.74 4.29 9.60
C PRO A 184 -10.90 3.00 8.79
N LEU A 185 -11.29 3.15 7.53
CA LEU A 185 -11.49 2.07 6.57
C LEU A 185 -10.95 2.52 5.20
N ASP A 186 -10.74 1.56 4.30
CA ASP A 186 -10.49 1.88 2.91
C ASP A 186 -11.72 2.49 2.25
N PRO A 187 -11.54 3.35 1.25
CA PRO A 187 -12.62 3.73 0.35
C PRO A 187 -13.11 2.53 -0.48
N GLY A 188 -13.96 2.78 -1.45
CA GLY A 188 -14.35 1.75 -2.41
C GLY A 188 -13.13 1.20 -3.17
N TRP A 189 -13.01 -0.13 -3.24
CA TRP A 189 -11.90 -0.78 -3.94
C TRP A 189 -12.01 -0.63 -5.46
N ARG A 190 -10.88 -0.39 -6.12
CA ARG A 190 -10.81 -0.06 -7.56
C ARG A 190 -10.96 -1.30 -8.44
N SER A 191 -11.72 -1.17 -9.51
CA SER A 191 -12.01 -2.24 -10.48
C SER A 191 -10.80 -2.75 -11.28
N PHE A 192 -9.65 -2.11 -11.16
CA PHE A 192 -8.41 -2.55 -11.83
C PHE A 192 -8.07 -4.00 -11.43
N THR A 193 -8.13 -4.30 -10.13
CA THR A 193 -7.82 -5.63 -9.58
C THR A 193 -8.80 -6.69 -10.08
N ALA A 194 -10.11 -6.41 -10.08
CA ALA A 194 -11.11 -7.34 -10.61
C ALA A 194 -10.85 -7.72 -12.07
N ARG A 195 -10.40 -6.75 -12.90
CA ARG A 195 -10.06 -7.01 -14.30
C ARG A 195 -8.84 -7.90 -14.48
N MET A 196 -7.90 -7.88 -13.53
CA MET A 196 -6.76 -8.80 -13.54
C MET A 196 -7.18 -10.21 -13.10
N ILE A 197 -7.97 -10.30 -12.03
CA ILE A 197 -8.52 -11.57 -11.52
C ILE A 197 -9.34 -12.26 -12.62
N ALA A 198 -10.25 -11.53 -13.29
CA ALA A 198 -11.10 -12.09 -14.35
C ALA A 198 -10.31 -12.58 -15.59
N LYS A 199 -9.08 -12.07 -15.81
CA LYS A 199 -8.23 -12.40 -16.95
C LYS A 199 -7.04 -13.30 -16.62
N SER A 200 -6.98 -13.84 -15.43
CA SER A 200 -5.92 -14.74 -14.99
C SER A 200 -6.52 -15.92 -14.20
N ASP A 201 -5.75 -17.00 -14.09
CA ASP A 201 -6.08 -18.14 -13.24
C ASP A 201 -5.53 -17.97 -11.81
N ALA A 202 -5.25 -16.74 -11.41
CA ALA A 202 -4.64 -16.45 -10.14
C ALA A 202 -5.53 -16.83 -8.96
N THR A 203 -4.93 -17.52 -7.98
CA THR A 203 -5.52 -17.71 -6.67
C THR A 203 -5.55 -16.37 -5.93
N VAL A 204 -6.69 -16.00 -5.39
CA VAL A 204 -6.84 -14.74 -4.64
C VAL A 204 -6.73 -15.02 -3.16
N VAL A 205 -5.77 -14.40 -2.48
CA VAL A 205 -5.55 -14.53 -1.03
C VAL A 205 -5.85 -13.20 -0.35
N PRO A 206 -6.88 -13.12 0.50
CA PRO A 206 -7.19 -11.91 1.26
C PRO A 206 -6.29 -11.79 2.49
N VAL A 207 -5.78 -10.59 2.73
CA VAL A 207 -4.92 -10.28 3.88
C VAL A 207 -5.48 -9.05 4.60
N PHE A 208 -5.61 -9.14 5.91
CA PHE A 208 -6.08 -8.03 6.73
C PHE A 208 -4.97 -7.56 7.66
N PHE A 209 -4.56 -6.30 7.51
CA PHE A 209 -3.69 -5.59 8.44
C PHE A 209 -4.55 -4.99 9.55
N ASP A 210 -4.37 -5.45 10.79
CA ASP A 210 -5.15 -4.93 11.92
C ASP A 210 -4.59 -3.61 12.43
N GLY A 211 -5.50 -2.65 12.66
CA GLY A 211 -5.23 -1.35 13.23
C GLY A 211 -5.42 -0.19 12.25
N HIS A 212 -4.88 0.96 12.62
CA HIS A 212 -5.05 2.20 11.87
C HIS A 212 -4.05 3.27 12.32
N ASN A 213 -3.86 4.30 11.51
CA ASN A 213 -3.12 5.50 11.86
C ASN A 213 -3.83 6.34 12.93
N SER A 214 -3.08 7.16 13.65
CA SER A 214 -3.53 7.94 14.80
C SER A 214 -4.74 8.84 14.49
N ARG A 215 -5.48 9.23 15.55
CA ARG A 215 -6.57 10.20 15.44
C ARG A 215 -6.12 11.53 14.85
N LEU A 216 -4.89 11.97 15.16
CA LEU A 216 -4.31 13.16 14.55
C LEU A 216 -4.18 13.01 13.04
N PHE A 217 -3.69 11.87 12.56
CA PHE A 217 -3.62 11.60 11.11
C PHE A 217 -5.02 11.64 10.48
N GLN A 218 -6.01 11.02 11.13
CA GLN A 218 -7.39 11.02 10.64
C GLN A 218 -7.95 12.44 10.51
N LEU A 219 -7.80 13.26 11.56
CA LEU A 219 -8.28 14.64 11.57
C LEU A 219 -7.58 15.50 10.51
N MET A 220 -6.24 15.43 10.44
CA MET A 220 -5.46 16.19 9.47
C MET A 220 -5.74 15.76 8.02
N SER A 221 -6.14 14.51 7.82
CA SER A 221 -6.54 14.00 6.51
C SER A 221 -7.83 14.67 5.98
N HIS A 222 -8.73 15.06 6.87
CA HIS A 222 -9.94 15.81 6.52
C HIS A 222 -9.68 17.31 6.31
N LEU A 223 -8.60 17.84 6.90
CA LEU A 223 -8.28 19.26 6.77
C LEU A 223 -7.52 19.56 5.48
N HIS A 224 -6.45 18.83 5.19
CA HIS A 224 -5.60 19.14 4.04
C HIS A 224 -4.72 17.96 3.62
N THR A 225 -4.66 17.68 2.32
CA THR A 225 -3.86 16.57 1.75
C THR A 225 -2.37 16.68 2.09
N THR A 226 -1.79 17.90 2.09
CA THR A 226 -0.38 18.10 2.46
C THR A 226 -0.08 17.72 3.91
N LEU A 227 -1.00 18.04 4.84
CA LEU A 227 -0.86 17.66 6.25
C LEU A 227 -0.94 16.13 6.41
N ARG A 228 -1.88 15.49 5.72
CA ARG A 228 -1.98 14.05 5.64
C ARG A 228 -0.66 13.41 5.21
N MET A 229 -0.10 13.87 4.08
CA MET A 229 1.15 13.31 3.53
C MET A 229 2.34 13.55 4.48
N GLY A 230 2.44 14.71 5.10
CA GLY A 230 3.51 15.04 6.03
C GLY A 230 3.48 14.21 7.33
N LEU A 231 2.31 13.69 7.71
CA LEU A 231 2.16 12.86 8.93
C LEU A 231 2.45 11.37 8.70
N LEU A 232 2.46 10.85 7.47
CA LEU A 232 2.70 9.43 7.22
C LEU A 232 4.03 8.93 7.80
N ILE A 233 5.06 9.76 7.77
CA ILE A 233 6.36 9.45 8.38
C ILE A 233 6.27 9.35 9.90
N LYS A 234 5.49 10.23 10.54
CA LYS A 234 5.21 10.16 11.97
C LYS A 234 4.50 8.85 12.34
N GLU A 235 3.49 8.47 11.57
CA GLU A 235 2.73 7.24 11.78
C GLU A 235 3.64 6.00 11.63
N PHE A 236 4.50 5.97 10.60
CA PHE A 236 5.47 4.89 10.44
C PHE A 236 6.45 4.83 11.61
N ARG A 237 7.02 5.97 12.02
CA ARG A 237 7.93 6.02 13.17
C ARG A 237 7.28 5.50 14.46
N ALA A 238 5.99 5.78 14.66
CA ALA A 238 5.24 5.32 15.82
C ALA A 238 5.10 3.79 15.90
N ARG A 239 5.33 3.08 14.78
CA ARG A 239 5.28 1.62 14.66
C ARG A 239 6.65 0.95 14.74
N VAL A 240 7.72 1.71 14.72
CA VAL A 240 9.09 1.19 14.89
C VAL A 240 9.21 0.46 16.24
N ASN A 241 9.86 -0.72 16.25
CA ASN A 241 9.97 -1.62 17.40
C ASN A 241 8.62 -2.13 17.91
N SER A 242 7.65 -2.35 17.03
CA SER A 242 6.36 -2.91 17.43
C SER A 242 5.88 -4.00 16.47
N PRO A 243 5.01 -4.91 16.94
CA PRO A 243 4.40 -5.89 16.08
C PRO A 243 3.44 -5.24 15.10
N VAL A 244 3.32 -5.86 13.92
CA VAL A 244 2.31 -5.59 12.92
C VAL A 244 1.39 -6.81 12.87
N GLU A 245 0.18 -6.65 13.36
CA GLU A 245 -0.80 -7.73 13.44
C GLU A 245 -1.48 -7.91 12.07
N VAL A 246 -1.44 -9.16 11.60
CA VAL A 246 -1.92 -9.52 10.27
C VAL A 246 -2.74 -10.80 10.35
N VAL A 247 -3.82 -10.85 9.58
CA VAL A 247 -4.57 -12.09 9.30
C VAL A 247 -4.38 -12.44 7.84
N ILE A 248 -3.95 -13.67 7.54
CA ILE A 248 -3.88 -14.19 6.18
C ILE A 248 -5.02 -15.18 6.02
N GLY A 249 -6.05 -14.77 5.27
CA GLY A 249 -7.23 -15.59 5.04
C GLY A 249 -6.96 -16.78 4.12
N ASP A 250 -7.90 -17.70 4.08
CA ASP A 250 -7.87 -18.81 3.13
C ASP A 250 -7.98 -18.31 1.69
N PRO A 251 -7.38 -19.02 0.73
CA PRO A 251 -7.57 -18.74 -0.68
C PRO A 251 -9.05 -18.70 -1.06
N ILE A 252 -9.46 -17.65 -1.75
CA ILE A 252 -10.85 -17.51 -2.19
C ILE A 252 -11.10 -18.49 -3.35
N PRO A 253 -12.03 -19.44 -3.23
CA PRO A 253 -12.32 -20.39 -4.29
C PRO A 253 -12.76 -19.69 -5.57
N ARG A 254 -12.29 -20.15 -6.74
CA ARG A 254 -12.66 -19.58 -8.05
C ARG A 254 -14.18 -19.52 -8.25
N ALA A 255 -14.89 -20.55 -7.82
CA ALA A 255 -16.35 -20.62 -7.87
C ALA A 255 -17.03 -19.46 -7.12
N ALA A 256 -16.43 -18.93 -6.05
CA ALA A 256 -16.96 -17.78 -5.32
C ALA A 256 -16.78 -16.45 -6.10
N LEU A 257 -15.88 -16.39 -7.08
CA LEU A 257 -15.62 -15.22 -7.93
C LEU A 257 -16.43 -15.24 -9.22
N GLU A 258 -16.87 -16.41 -9.69
CA GLU A 258 -17.61 -16.57 -10.95
C GLU A 258 -18.87 -15.70 -11.05
N PRO A 259 -19.73 -15.58 -10.01
CA PRO A 259 -20.92 -14.74 -10.07
C PRO A 259 -20.61 -13.28 -10.41
N PHE A 260 -19.39 -12.83 -10.12
CA PHE A 260 -18.94 -11.44 -10.32
C PHE A 260 -18.08 -11.24 -11.57
N ALA A 261 -17.87 -12.27 -12.39
CA ALA A 261 -16.92 -12.22 -13.53
C ALA A 261 -17.20 -11.09 -14.52
N LYS A 262 -18.47 -10.68 -14.67
CA LYS A 262 -18.91 -9.60 -15.56
C LYS A 262 -19.16 -8.28 -14.83
N ASP A 263 -19.14 -8.26 -13.50
CA ASP A 263 -19.34 -7.06 -12.68
C ASP A 263 -18.12 -6.80 -11.80
N ALA A 264 -17.19 -6.03 -12.33
CA ALA A 264 -15.96 -5.67 -11.63
C ALA A 264 -16.22 -4.87 -10.34
N LYS A 265 -17.32 -4.12 -10.24
CA LYS A 265 -17.66 -3.34 -9.05
C LYS A 265 -18.17 -4.26 -7.95
N ALA A 266 -19.07 -5.17 -8.29
CA ALA A 266 -19.57 -6.18 -7.35
C ALA A 266 -18.44 -7.12 -6.88
N MET A 267 -17.55 -7.56 -7.78
CA MET A 267 -16.37 -8.35 -7.41
C MET A 267 -15.52 -7.63 -6.36
N MET A 268 -15.21 -6.35 -6.57
CA MET A 268 -14.39 -5.59 -5.62
C MET A 268 -15.10 -5.33 -4.29
N ALA A 269 -16.42 -5.19 -4.28
CA ALA A 269 -17.21 -5.11 -3.06
C ALA A 269 -17.13 -6.44 -2.26
N PHE A 270 -17.36 -7.56 -2.93
CA PHE A 270 -17.23 -8.89 -2.33
C PHE A 270 -15.84 -9.15 -1.75
N LEU A 271 -14.77 -8.88 -2.54
CA LEU A 271 -13.39 -9.08 -2.10
C LEU A 271 -13.04 -8.19 -0.90
N ARG A 272 -13.54 -6.97 -0.88
CA ARG A 272 -13.36 -6.05 0.24
C ARG A 272 -14.08 -6.55 1.48
N GLU A 273 -15.35 -6.94 1.37
CA GLU A 273 -16.11 -7.52 2.49
C GLU A 273 -15.42 -8.76 3.04
N THR A 274 -14.96 -9.68 2.18
CA THR A 274 -14.21 -10.87 2.56
C THR A 274 -12.94 -10.51 3.34
N THR A 275 -12.17 -9.53 2.85
CA THR A 275 -10.93 -9.10 3.53
C THR A 275 -11.21 -8.46 4.89
N TYR A 276 -12.21 -7.57 4.98
CA TYR A 276 -12.59 -6.96 6.26
C TYR A 276 -13.24 -7.96 7.23
N GLY A 277 -13.85 -9.03 6.72
CA GLY A 277 -14.37 -10.15 7.51
C GLY A 277 -13.29 -10.95 8.24
N LEU A 278 -12.02 -10.81 7.86
CA LEU A 278 -10.87 -11.39 8.56
C LEU A 278 -10.50 -10.63 9.84
N SER A 279 -11.09 -9.44 10.07
CA SER A 279 -10.76 -8.65 11.25
C SER A 279 -11.00 -9.42 12.54
N PRO A 280 -10.04 -9.47 13.47
CA PRO A 280 -10.23 -10.09 14.79
C PRO A 280 -11.24 -9.32 15.66
N ARG A 281 -11.60 -8.11 15.24
CA ARG A 281 -12.61 -7.26 15.90
C ARG A 281 -13.80 -7.05 14.96
N PRO A 282 -15.03 -6.91 15.47
CA PRO A 282 -16.19 -6.63 14.64
C PRO A 282 -15.99 -5.35 13.82
N LEU A 283 -15.98 -5.46 12.49
CA LEU A 283 -15.93 -4.35 11.54
C LEU A 283 -17.07 -4.53 10.53
N ASP A 284 -17.74 -3.42 10.21
CA ASP A 284 -18.68 -3.42 9.09
C ASP A 284 -17.90 -3.39 7.76
N GLY A 285 -17.74 -4.53 7.12
CA GLY A 285 -17.08 -4.68 5.84
C GLY A 285 -17.75 -3.92 4.68
N ARG A 286 -19.00 -3.47 4.85
CA ARG A 286 -19.72 -2.65 3.85
C ARG A 286 -19.47 -1.17 4.03
N ALA A 287 -19.21 -0.73 5.26
CA ALA A 287 -18.87 0.66 5.53
C ALA A 287 -17.59 1.06 4.78
N ARG A 288 -17.56 2.27 4.24
CA ARG A 288 -16.45 2.79 3.45
C ARG A 288 -15.75 3.92 4.16
N GLY A 289 -14.43 3.99 3.98
CA GLY A 289 -13.64 5.12 4.39
C GLY A 289 -13.81 6.34 3.49
N PHE A 290 -13.06 7.40 3.81
CA PHE A 290 -13.11 8.66 3.06
C PHE A 290 -12.54 8.47 1.65
N GLU A 291 -13.29 8.95 0.64
CA GLU A 291 -12.87 8.94 -0.75
C GLU A 291 -12.24 10.28 -1.14
N PHE A 292 -10.93 10.26 -1.44
CA PHE A 292 -10.18 11.47 -1.83
C PHE A 292 -10.39 11.85 -3.29
N GLU A 293 -10.65 10.87 -4.17
CA GLU A 293 -10.87 11.13 -5.59
C GLU A 293 -12.33 11.46 -5.88
N VAL A 294 -12.61 12.70 -6.29
CA VAL A 294 -13.98 13.20 -6.55
C VAL A 294 -14.77 12.29 -7.50
N ARG A 295 -14.13 11.80 -8.55
CA ARG A 295 -14.77 10.89 -9.55
C ARG A 295 -15.25 9.54 -8.99
N HIS A 296 -14.80 9.17 -7.80
CA HIS A 296 -15.17 7.91 -7.14
C HIS A 296 -16.04 8.12 -5.91
N ARG A 297 -16.37 9.38 -5.59
CA ARG A 297 -17.27 9.69 -4.49
C ARG A 297 -18.68 9.20 -4.82
N ASP A 298 -19.31 8.60 -3.83
CA ASP A 298 -20.72 8.31 -3.88
C ASP A 298 -21.50 9.62 -3.65
N PRO A 299 -22.39 10.03 -4.57
CA PRO A 299 -23.17 11.27 -4.41
C PRO A 299 -24.02 11.28 -3.13
N ASP A 300 -24.47 10.11 -2.69
CA ASP A 300 -25.35 9.94 -1.54
C ASP A 300 -24.60 9.68 -0.23
N ALA A 301 -23.26 9.52 -0.27
CA ALA A 301 -22.48 9.29 0.93
C ALA A 301 -22.17 10.60 1.67
N PRO A 302 -22.40 10.68 2.99
CA PRO A 302 -22.07 11.86 3.79
C PRO A 302 -20.55 11.97 3.94
N GLN A 303 -19.91 12.72 3.05
CA GLN A 303 -18.46 12.93 3.04
C GLN A 303 -18.13 14.38 3.36
N GLY A 304 -17.18 14.57 4.32
CA GLY A 304 -16.64 15.88 4.63
C GLY A 304 -15.85 16.47 3.43
N ARG A 305 -15.78 17.80 3.33
CA ARG A 305 -14.92 18.48 2.35
C ARG A 305 -13.51 18.53 2.88
N VAL A 306 -12.52 18.07 2.09
CA VAL A 306 -11.11 18.33 2.36
C VAL A 306 -10.74 19.69 1.77
N LEU A 307 -10.34 20.63 2.62
CA LEU A 307 -9.78 21.89 2.18
C LEU A 307 -8.42 21.62 1.52
N GLY A 308 -8.23 22.04 0.29
CA GLY A 308 -6.92 21.96 -0.38
C GLY A 308 -6.80 21.05 -1.61
N ASN A 309 -7.86 20.47 -2.12
CA ASN A 309 -7.89 19.92 -3.48
C ASN A 309 -7.96 21.10 -4.48
N LEU A 310 -6.79 21.70 -4.76
CA LEU A 310 -6.63 22.78 -5.74
C LEU A 310 -6.84 22.33 -7.20
N LYS A 311 -7.11 21.06 -7.45
CA LYS A 311 -7.44 20.55 -8.80
C LYS A 311 -8.91 20.73 -9.20
N ASP A 312 -9.79 21.17 -8.28
CA ASP A 312 -11.21 21.40 -8.58
C ASP A 312 -11.51 22.86 -9.02
N ARG A 313 -10.49 23.67 -9.26
CA ARG A 313 -10.63 25.04 -9.78
C ARG A 313 -9.73 25.23 -10.99
N TYR A 314 -10.10 24.59 -12.14
CA TYR A 314 -9.83 25.07 -13.50
C TYR A 314 -10.28 24.00 -14.49
#